data_7f047f32fcd221da417feb1cb168d38b
#
_entry.id   7f047f32fcd221da417feb1cb168d38b
#
_cell.length_a   1.000
_cell.length_b   1.000
_cell.length_c   1.000
_cell.angle_alpha   90.00
_cell.angle_beta   90.00
_cell.angle_gamma   90.00
#
_symmetry.space_group_name_H-M   'P 1'
#
loop_
_entity.id
_entity.type
_entity.pdbx_description
1 polymer ?
#
loop_
_entity_poly.entity_id
_entity_poly.type
_entity_poly.pdbx_seq_one_letter_code
_entity_poly.pdbx_strand_id
1 'polypeptide(L)'
;MKEIEQVEIQIEMAQKLRKMRDNCVKLTASESFKDVITEGYFKEEAARLVMAKSSGLNADQLKLIDNMQYGIGALANFIESVMRRGAEMDQAIGEHEQTREEILAEEIKV
;
A
#
# COMPACT_ATOMS: atom_id res chain seq x y z
N MET A 1 24.47 15.64 10.84
CA MET A 1 24.16 15.41 9.41
C MET A 1 23.88 16.73 8.73
N LYS A 2 24.42 16.95 7.54
CA LYS A 2 24.15 18.17 6.77
C LYS A 2 22.70 18.19 6.30
N GLU A 3 22.15 19.38 6.19
CA GLU A 3 20.77 19.60 5.76
C GLU A 3 20.47 18.96 4.39
N ILE A 4 21.42 19.10 3.45
CA ILE A 4 21.30 18.50 2.12
C ILE A 4 21.24 16.96 2.17
N GLU A 5 22.00 16.34 3.05
CA GLU A 5 22.00 14.90 3.23
C GLU A 5 20.66 14.39 3.77
N GLN A 6 20.05 15.14 4.70
CA GLN A 6 18.72 14.82 5.23
C GLN A 6 17.64 14.87 4.16
N VAL A 7 17.68 15.89 3.31
CA VAL A 7 16.73 16.04 2.20
C VAL A 7 16.90 14.90 1.19
N GLU A 8 18.13 14.52 0.87
CA GLU A 8 18.40 13.41 -0.06
C GLU A 8 17.90 12.08 0.48
N ILE A 9 18.06 11.81 1.79
CA ILE A 9 17.53 10.61 2.43
C ILE A 9 16.01 10.59 2.35
N GLN A 10 15.35 11.72 2.59
CA GLN A 10 13.89 11.82 2.49
C GLN A 10 13.39 11.56 1.07
N ILE A 11 14.10 12.06 0.06
CA ILE A 11 13.78 11.80 -1.36
C ILE A 11 13.90 10.30 -1.65
N GLU A 12 14.98 9.65 -1.22
CA GLU A 12 15.17 8.21 -1.41
C GLU A 12 14.06 7.38 -0.78
N MET A 13 13.69 7.72 0.45
CA MET A 13 12.60 7.02 1.17
C MET A 13 11.27 7.20 0.46
N ALA A 14 10.97 8.41 -0.01
CA ALA A 14 9.76 8.71 -0.76
C ALA A 14 9.73 7.97 -2.10
N GLN A 15 10.86 7.90 -2.81
CA GLN A 15 10.98 7.15 -4.06
C GLN A 15 10.74 5.65 -3.87
N LYS A 16 11.17 5.08 -2.75
CA LYS A 16 10.91 3.68 -2.40
C LYS A 16 9.41 3.40 -2.26
N LEU A 17 8.69 4.27 -1.56
CA LEU A 17 7.25 4.13 -1.38
C LEU A 17 6.49 4.30 -2.69
N ARG A 18 6.94 5.24 -3.53
CA ARG A 18 6.36 5.45 -4.86
C ARG A 18 6.58 4.23 -5.76
N LYS A 19 7.77 3.64 -5.72
CA LYS A 19 8.08 2.41 -6.46
C LYS A 19 7.21 1.24 -6.02
N MET A 20 6.99 1.10 -4.71
CA MET A 20 6.09 0.09 -4.16
C MET A 20 4.67 0.28 -4.70
N ARG A 21 4.17 1.51 -4.72
CA ARG A 21 2.88 1.85 -5.31
C ARG A 21 2.82 1.46 -6.78
N ASP A 22 3.84 1.81 -7.57
CA ASP A 22 3.88 1.52 -9.00
C ASP A 22 3.87 0.01 -9.27
N ASN A 23 4.60 -0.76 -8.48
CA ASN A 23 4.58 -2.22 -8.55
C ASN A 23 3.21 -2.78 -8.16
N CYS A 24 2.58 -2.19 -7.16
CA CYS A 24 1.23 -2.58 -6.72
C CYS A 24 0.19 -2.32 -7.82
N VAL A 25 0.29 -1.20 -8.53
CA VAL A 25 -0.59 -0.88 -9.68
C VAL A 25 -0.44 -1.95 -10.77
N LYS A 26 0.79 -2.31 -11.10
CA LYS A 26 1.06 -3.36 -12.11
C LYS A 26 0.51 -4.71 -11.66
N LEU A 27 0.75 -5.08 -10.41
CA LEU A 27 0.29 -6.35 -9.86
C LEU A 27 -1.23 -6.44 -9.89
N THR A 28 -1.92 -5.44 -9.36
CA THR A 28 -3.38 -5.46 -9.26
C THR A 28 -4.08 -5.33 -10.61
N ALA A 29 -3.41 -4.81 -11.63
CA ALA A 29 -3.91 -4.73 -13.00
C ALA A 29 -3.71 -6.03 -13.80
N SER A 30 -2.89 -6.97 -13.30
CA SER A 30 -2.63 -8.22 -14.00
C SER A 30 -3.87 -9.12 -14.01
N GLU A 31 -4.03 -9.90 -15.08
CA GLU A 31 -5.13 -10.86 -15.23
C GLU A 31 -5.12 -11.89 -14.09
N SER A 32 -3.94 -12.42 -13.77
CA SER A 32 -3.79 -13.42 -12.71
C SER A 32 -4.20 -12.89 -11.35
N PHE A 33 -3.82 -11.66 -11.02
CA PHE A 33 -4.20 -11.05 -9.76
C PHE A 33 -5.72 -10.82 -9.70
N LYS A 34 -6.30 -10.33 -10.80
CA LYS A 34 -7.75 -10.09 -10.88
C LYS A 34 -8.52 -11.39 -10.69
N ASP A 35 -8.11 -12.47 -11.35
CA ASP A 35 -8.80 -13.76 -11.25
C ASP A 35 -8.70 -14.36 -9.84
N VAL A 36 -7.49 -14.42 -9.29
CA VAL A 36 -7.25 -15.13 -8.02
C VAL A 36 -7.60 -14.26 -6.81
N ILE A 37 -7.18 -13.00 -6.80
CA ILE A 37 -7.33 -12.14 -5.62
C ILE A 37 -8.59 -11.28 -5.70
N THR A 38 -8.75 -10.49 -6.76
CA THR A 38 -9.88 -9.57 -6.84
C THR A 38 -11.21 -10.32 -6.91
N GLU A 39 -11.35 -11.26 -7.80
CA GLU A 39 -12.57 -12.05 -7.95
C GLU A 39 -12.62 -13.23 -6.98
N GLY A 40 -11.53 -13.99 -6.89
CA GLY A 40 -11.50 -15.22 -6.10
C GLY A 40 -11.45 -14.99 -4.60
N TYR A 41 -10.57 -14.12 -4.13
CA TYR A 41 -10.36 -13.92 -2.69
C TYR A 41 -11.23 -12.80 -2.11
N PHE A 42 -11.26 -11.64 -2.74
CA PHE A 42 -12.01 -10.50 -2.21
C PHE A 42 -13.52 -10.63 -2.39
N LYS A 43 -13.98 -11.31 -3.43
CA LYS A 43 -15.43 -11.47 -3.69
C LYS A 43 -15.93 -12.86 -3.38
N GLU A 44 -15.46 -13.90 -4.08
CA GLU A 44 -15.99 -15.24 -3.96
C GLU A 44 -15.73 -15.86 -2.59
N GLU A 45 -14.50 -15.82 -2.10
CA GLU A 45 -14.15 -16.36 -0.78
C GLU A 45 -14.85 -15.57 0.34
N ALA A 46 -14.92 -14.25 0.24
CA ALA A 46 -15.63 -13.43 1.22
C ALA A 46 -17.12 -13.82 1.29
N ALA A 47 -17.77 -14.00 0.15
CA ALA A 47 -19.17 -14.43 0.08
C ALA A 47 -19.37 -15.84 0.64
N ARG A 48 -18.46 -16.77 0.33
CA ARG A 48 -18.50 -18.13 0.85
C ARG A 48 -18.41 -18.14 2.37
N LEU A 49 -17.54 -17.34 2.95
CA LEU A 49 -17.37 -17.25 4.41
C LEU A 49 -18.61 -16.66 5.08
N VAL A 50 -19.24 -15.68 4.48
CA VAL A 50 -20.50 -15.11 5.00
C VAL A 50 -21.61 -16.18 5.02
N MET A 51 -21.75 -16.93 3.93
CA MET A 51 -22.75 -18.00 3.84
C MET A 51 -22.47 -19.12 4.85
N ALA A 52 -21.19 -19.45 5.08
CA ALA A 52 -20.80 -20.48 6.02
C ALA A 52 -21.23 -20.15 7.45
N LYS A 53 -21.29 -18.87 7.83
CA LYS A 53 -21.71 -18.45 9.19
C LYS A 53 -23.13 -18.88 9.53
N SER A 54 -24.02 -19.01 8.56
CA SER A 54 -25.41 -19.38 8.76
C SER A 54 -25.66 -20.88 8.71
N SER A 55 -24.63 -21.73 8.63
CA SER A 55 -24.76 -23.18 8.48
C SER A 55 -24.70 -23.97 9.77
N GLY A 56 -24.96 -23.35 10.92
CA GLY A 56 -25.05 -24.05 12.21
C GLY A 56 -23.70 -24.40 12.82
N LEU A 57 -22.69 -23.55 12.64
CA LEU A 57 -21.32 -23.76 13.13
C LEU A 57 -21.23 -23.56 14.66
N ASN A 58 -20.29 -24.26 15.31
CA ASN A 58 -19.97 -24.02 16.71
C ASN A 58 -19.11 -22.76 16.89
N ALA A 59 -18.84 -22.38 18.15
CA ALA A 59 -18.11 -21.15 18.47
C ALA A 59 -16.68 -21.14 17.90
N ASP A 60 -15.98 -22.27 17.94
CA ASP A 60 -14.61 -22.36 17.43
C ASP A 60 -14.55 -22.22 15.90
N GLN A 61 -15.50 -22.82 15.21
CA GLN A 61 -15.65 -22.71 13.76
C GLN A 61 -15.99 -21.27 13.34
N LEU A 62 -16.89 -20.60 14.07
CA LEU A 62 -17.24 -19.20 13.82
C LEU A 62 -16.04 -18.28 14.01
N LYS A 63 -15.23 -18.53 15.05
CA LYS A 63 -14.01 -17.76 15.30
C LYS A 63 -13.01 -17.92 14.16
N LEU A 64 -12.85 -19.13 13.63
CA LEU A 64 -11.98 -19.39 12.50
C LEU A 64 -12.44 -18.61 11.28
N ILE A 65 -13.73 -18.59 10.98
CA ILE A 65 -14.29 -17.83 9.86
C ILE A 65 -14.08 -16.33 10.06
N ASP A 66 -14.27 -15.82 11.25
CA ASP A 66 -14.03 -14.40 11.57
C ASP A 66 -12.56 -14.03 11.30
N ASN A 67 -11.62 -14.90 11.67
CA ASN A 67 -10.20 -14.71 11.42
C ASN A 67 -9.89 -14.71 9.90
N MET A 68 -10.53 -15.60 9.16
CA MET A 68 -10.36 -15.64 7.69
C MET A 68 -10.93 -14.39 7.03
N GLN A 69 -12.07 -13.89 7.46
CA GLN A 69 -12.66 -12.64 6.98
C GLN A 69 -11.76 -11.43 7.32
N TYR A 70 -11.20 -11.42 8.52
CA TYR A 70 -10.23 -10.40 8.92
C TYR A 70 -9.02 -10.39 8.00
N GLY A 71 -8.51 -11.56 7.62
CA GLY A 71 -7.38 -11.68 6.69
C GLY A 71 -7.67 -11.08 5.32
N ILE A 72 -8.87 -11.30 4.78
CA ILE A 72 -9.30 -10.72 3.52
C ILE A 72 -9.29 -9.18 3.60
N GLY A 73 -9.89 -8.63 4.64
CA GLY A 73 -9.91 -7.19 4.88
C GLY A 73 -8.51 -6.61 5.09
N ALA A 74 -7.65 -7.33 5.80
CA ALA A 74 -6.28 -6.90 6.06
C ALA A 74 -5.47 -6.78 4.77
N LEU A 75 -5.59 -7.73 3.84
CA LEU A 75 -4.91 -7.65 2.55
C LEU A 75 -5.43 -6.48 1.71
N ALA A 76 -6.75 -6.30 1.65
CA ALA A 76 -7.35 -5.19 0.92
C ALA A 76 -6.89 -3.83 1.49
N ASN A 77 -6.85 -3.70 2.80
CA ASN A 77 -6.38 -2.49 3.47
C ASN A 77 -4.89 -2.24 3.24
N PHE A 78 -4.08 -3.29 3.20
CA PHE A 78 -2.65 -3.16 2.90
C PHE A 78 -2.44 -2.60 1.49
N ILE A 79 -3.14 -3.15 0.48
CA ILE A 79 -3.06 -2.69 -0.90
C ILE A 79 -3.48 -1.21 -1.00
N GLU A 80 -4.59 -0.84 -0.38
CA GLU A 80 -5.08 0.54 -0.35
C GLU A 80 -4.08 1.48 0.30
N SER A 81 -3.47 1.05 1.41
CA SER A 81 -2.44 1.80 2.13
C SER A 81 -1.19 2.05 1.27
N VAL A 82 -0.74 1.04 0.49
CA VAL A 82 0.39 1.18 -0.44
C VAL A 82 0.06 2.21 -1.52
N MET A 83 -1.13 2.14 -2.10
CA MET A 83 -1.58 3.08 -3.14
C MET A 83 -1.62 4.52 -2.61
N ARG A 84 -2.20 4.72 -1.42
CA ARG A 84 -2.31 6.03 -0.78
C ARG A 84 -0.94 6.62 -0.46
N ARG A 85 -0.05 5.83 0.14
CA ARG A 85 1.30 6.30 0.50
C ARG A 85 2.09 6.70 -0.73
N GLY A 86 1.99 5.95 -1.82
CA GLY A 86 2.65 6.28 -3.07
C GLY A 86 2.13 7.59 -3.66
N ALA A 87 0.82 7.81 -3.63
CA ALA A 87 0.21 9.06 -4.10
C ALA A 87 0.66 10.26 -3.28
N GLU A 88 0.75 10.11 -1.95
CA GLU A 88 1.27 11.15 -1.06
C GLU A 88 2.74 11.48 -1.36
N MET A 89 3.52 10.46 -1.72
CA MET A 89 4.94 10.63 -2.03
C MET A 89 5.19 11.35 -3.35
N ASP A 90 4.28 11.31 -4.30
CA ASP A 90 4.40 12.07 -5.54
C ASP A 90 4.54 13.57 -5.25
N GLN A 91 3.73 14.09 -4.32
CA GLN A 91 3.82 15.48 -3.90
C GLN A 91 5.05 15.73 -3.02
N ALA A 92 5.34 14.84 -2.08
CA ALA A 92 6.46 14.99 -1.15
C ALA A 92 7.81 15.02 -1.89
N ILE A 93 7.98 14.20 -2.93
CA ILE A 93 9.22 14.19 -3.74
C ILE A 93 9.42 15.55 -4.40
N GLY A 94 8.38 16.14 -4.99
CA GLY A 94 8.46 17.46 -5.61
C GLY A 94 8.87 18.53 -4.61
N GLU A 95 8.30 18.53 -3.41
CA GLU A 95 8.63 19.46 -2.35
C GLU A 95 10.08 19.29 -1.86
N HIS A 96 10.54 18.06 -1.67
CA HIS A 96 11.90 17.78 -1.24
C HIS A 96 12.92 18.14 -2.32
N GLU A 97 12.62 17.90 -3.59
CA GLU A 97 13.50 18.30 -4.71
C GLU A 97 13.64 19.80 -4.79
N GLN A 98 12.56 20.55 -4.59
CA GLN A 98 12.61 22.01 -4.55
C GLN A 98 13.48 22.50 -3.39
N THR A 99 13.32 21.91 -2.20
CA THR A 99 14.14 22.24 -1.03
C THR A 99 15.60 21.97 -1.30
N ARG A 100 15.93 20.86 -1.94
CA ARG A 100 17.32 20.53 -2.31
C ARG A 100 17.90 21.57 -3.24
N GLU A 101 17.16 21.99 -4.26
CA GLU A 101 17.60 23.04 -5.20
C GLU A 101 17.85 24.37 -4.49
N GLU A 102 16.97 24.74 -3.57
CA GLU A 102 17.13 25.97 -2.77
C GLU A 102 18.38 25.92 -1.90
N ILE A 103 18.65 24.80 -1.25
CA ILE A 103 19.86 24.62 -0.42
C ILE A 103 21.12 24.72 -1.29
N LEU A 104 21.14 24.06 -2.44
CA LEU A 104 22.28 24.10 -3.36
C LEU A 104 22.50 25.50 -3.94
N ALA A 105 21.44 26.24 -4.23
CA ALA A 105 21.51 27.61 -4.72
C ALA A 105 22.14 28.53 -3.67
N GLU A 106 21.80 28.37 -2.39
CA GLU A 106 22.40 29.13 -1.30
C GLU A 106 23.89 28.83 -1.14
N GLU A 107 24.29 27.57 -1.25
CA GLU A 107 25.70 27.16 -1.17
C GLU A 107 26.53 27.77 -2.31
N ILE A 108 25.97 27.93 -3.49
CA ILE A 108 26.65 28.53 -4.67
C ILE A 108 26.84 30.03 -4.47
N LYS A 109 25.95 30.72 -3.76
CA LYS A 109 26.02 32.17 -3.53
C LYS A 109 27.12 32.58 -2.54
N VAL A 110 27.66 31.68 -1.79
CA VAL A 110 28.72 31.90 -0.83
C VAL A 110 30.06 31.73 -1.51
#